data_dbb1edf56f88867bed21cf6f0cbb631c
#
_entry.id   dbb1edf56f88867bed21cf6f0cbb631c
#
_cell.length_a   1.000
_cell.length_b   1.000
_cell.length_c   1.000
_cell.angle_alpha   90.00
_cell.angle_beta   90.00
_cell.angle_gamma   90.00
#
_symmetry.space_group_name_H-M   'P 1'
#
loop_
_entity.id
_entity.type
_entity.pdbx_description
1 polymer ?
#
loop_
_entity_poly.entity_id
_entity_poly.type
_entity_poly.pdbx_seq_one_letter_code
_entity_poly.pdbx_strand_id
1 'polypeptide(L)'
;MASLVGSEMCIRDRSITSKNYSGTVKNQWLKGLGDKRVLEVTKEALKNNYDLQASALLLETAKEGTIIGRAARFPSINLSGSGSRSRNNETPAEYNSNYGLSLAASWELDLWGRLKNLDKASRENLIQAQADYKAAKLSLVANTAKSWFNLIAAQQLLDLAEKTRDSYIANARIIERNYKAGDQTASPLAVQFARNNVASAERNLINQKLSKEEAARSLELLLGRYPGGLITSGNELPVLKTSVPAGIPSELLMRRPDLVASAAAVRASAQRAEASLKDLLPSFSLTGRGSNASRKLDQYILDPETIVWSTTTSLAQSIFRAGAQRASARISLQQNERTIRRFSSEILRAFREVESALATEKSLAEQNKYLSTELRQAELAEKQAMRDYSEGLIRIISVLEAQRRAVASRRAMIFLKNQRLQNRIDLHLALGGNFD
;
A
#
# COMPACT_ATOMS: atom_id res chain seq x y z
N MET A 1 22.81 -15.94 10.03
CA MET A 1 21.57 -15.16 10.25
C MET A 1 20.85 -15.51 11.56
N ALA A 2 20.87 -16.73 12.04
CA ALA A 2 20.27 -17.08 13.32
C ALA A 2 20.95 -16.48 14.57
N SER A 3 22.23 -16.09 14.50
CA SER A 3 22.98 -15.59 15.67
C SER A 3 22.79 -14.10 15.96
N LEU A 4 22.28 -13.29 15.02
CA LEU A 4 22.03 -11.87 15.22
C LEU A 4 20.64 -11.56 15.81
N VAL A 5 19.75 -12.55 15.81
CA VAL A 5 18.41 -12.43 16.42
C VAL A 5 18.40 -13.00 17.84
N GLY A 6 19.45 -13.71 18.23
CA GLY A 6 19.44 -14.60 19.42
C GLY A 6 20.00 -14.04 20.72
N SER A 7 20.73 -12.93 20.77
CA SER A 7 21.44 -12.58 22.01
C SER A 7 21.02 -11.31 22.74
N GLU A 8 20.24 -10.40 22.14
CA GLU A 8 19.76 -9.19 22.85
C GLU A 8 18.31 -8.82 22.64
N MET A 9 17.57 -9.54 21.80
CA MET A 9 16.14 -9.34 21.63
C MET A 9 15.36 -10.41 22.43
N CYS A 10 15.74 -10.61 23.70
CA CYS A 10 14.77 -11.04 24.69
C CYS A 10 13.74 -9.91 24.77
N ILE A 11 12.74 -9.94 23.89
CA ILE A 11 11.46 -9.29 24.11
C ILE A 11 11.05 -9.85 25.47
N ARG A 12 11.28 -9.07 26.52
CA ARG A 12 10.66 -9.35 27.83
C ARG A 12 9.22 -9.59 27.50
N ASP A 13 8.77 -10.82 27.74
CA ASP A 13 7.37 -11.23 27.64
C ASP A 13 6.52 -10.45 28.66
N ARG A 14 6.41 -9.16 28.44
CA ARG A 14 5.38 -8.29 28.96
C ARG A 14 4.25 -8.24 27.94
N SER A 15 3.75 -9.43 27.59
CA SER A 15 2.46 -9.54 26.99
C SER A 15 1.42 -9.08 28.02
N ILE A 16 1.10 -7.80 27.94
CA ILE A 16 0.08 -7.16 28.80
C ILE A 16 -1.29 -7.84 28.67
N THR A 17 -1.44 -8.85 27.80
CA THR A 17 -2.75 -9.41 27.49
C THR A 17 -2.77 -10.84 26.98
N SER A 18 -1.75 -11.64 27.24
CA SER A 18 -1.57 -12.94 26.56
C SER A 18 -2.67 -13.99 26.81
N LYS A 19 -3.48 -13.89 27.84
CA LYS A 19 -4.47 -14.92 28.17
C LYS A 19 -5.73 -14.91 27.30
N ASN A 20 -6.08 -13.80 26.64
CA ASN A 20 -7.35 -13.69 25.90
C ASN A 20 -7.19 -13.63 24.37
N TYR A 21 -5.98 -13.61 23.84
CA TYR A 21 -5.72 -13.40 22.40
C TYR A 21 -4.88 -14.51 21.73
N SER A 22 -4.67 -15.64 22.42
CA SER A 22 -4.01 -16.80 21.83
C SER A 22 -4.92 -17.48 20.83
N GLY A 23 -4.59 -17.42 19.55
CA GLY A 23 -5.33 -18.09 18.48
C GLY A 23 -4.75 -17.78 17.10
N THR A 24 -5.06 -18.63 16.11
CA THR A 24 -4.68 -18.38 14.71
C THR A 24 -5.54 -17.26 14.12
N VAL A 25 -4.92 -16.31 13.43
CA VAL A 25 -5.62 -15.28 12.65
C VAL A 25 -6.48 -15.98 11.60
N LYS A 26 -7.80 -15.75 11.64
CA LYS A 26 -8.71 -16.35 10.67
C LYS A 26 -8.53 -15.71 9.32
N ASN A 27 -8.35 -16.50 8.28
CA ASN A 27 -8.52 -16.06 6.90
C ASN A 27 -10.01 -15.67 6.70
N GLN A 28 -10.29 -14.86 5.68
CA GLN A 28 -11.65 -14.35 5.41
C GLN A 28 -12.19 -13.37 6.47
N TRP A 29 -11.32 -12.57 7.05
CA TRP A 29 -11.67 -11.58 8.06
C TRP A 29 -12.72 -10.55 7.60
N LEU A 30 -12.81 -10.26 6.29
CA LEU A 30 -13.83 -9.37 5.73
C LEU A 30 -15.25 -9.82 6.05
N LYS A 31 -15.52 -11.14 6.04
CA LYS A 31 -16.83 -11.70 6.41
C LYS A 31 -17.16 -11.45 7.88
N GLY A 32 -16.13 -11.35 8.73
CA GLY A 32 -16.27 -11.06 10.16
C GLY A 32 -16.66 -9.62 10.48
N LEU A 33 -16.58 -8.69 9.50
CA LEU A 33 -16.97 -7.30 9.68
C LEU A 33 -18.49 -7.06 9.65
N GLY A 34 -19.29 -8.08 9.24
CA GLY A 34 -20.75 -8.04 9.36
C GLY A 34 -21.48 -7.31 8.20
N ASP A 35 -20.80 -6.89 7.17
CA ASP A 35 -21.41 -6.31 5.97
C ASP A 35 -21.07 -7.15 4.73
N LYS A 36 -22.12 -7.65 4.01
CA LYS A 36 -21.93 -8.44 2.79
C LYS A 36 -21.49 -7.62 1.59
N ARG A 37 -21.88 -6.34 1.53
CA ARG A 37 -21.57 -5.46 0.41
C ARG A 37 -20.07 -5.10 0.35
N VAL A 38 -19.38 -5.07 1.48
CA VAL A 38 -17.93 -4.84 1.50
C VAL A 38 -17.17 -5.88 0.68
N LEU A 39 -17.68 -7.13 0.61
CA LEU A 39 -17.09 -8.19 -0.21
C LEU A 39 -17.26 -7.93 -1.72
N GLU A 40 -18.41 -7.39 -2.12
CA GLU A 40 -18.67 -7.05 -3.54
C GLU A 40 -17.80 -5.88 -3.97
N VAL A 41 -17.77 -4.83 -3.15
CA VAL A 41 -16.99 -3.62 -3.40
C VAL A 41 -15.48 -3.93 -3.45
N THR A 42 -14.97 -4.76 -2.55
CA THR A 42 -13.56 -5.18 -2.57
C THR A 42 -13.21 -6.07 -3.77
N LYS A 43 -14.11 -6.95 -4.21
CA LYS A 43 -13.91 -7.74 -5.43
C LYS A 43 -13.85 -6.84 -6.68
N GLU A 44 -14.70 -5.83 -6.75
CA GLU A 44 -14.67 -4.86 -7.84
C GLU A 44 -13.35 -4.07 -7.85
N ALA A 45 -12.91 -3.57 -6.69
CA ALA A 45 -11.62 -2.88 -6.56
C ALA A 45 -10.47 -3.77 -7.06
N LEU A 46 -10.40 -5.03 -6.63
CA LEU A 46 -9.37 -5.98 -7.05
C LEU A 46 -9.36 -6.22 -8.57
N LYS A 47 -10.51 -6.11 -9.23
CA LYS A 47 -10.62 -6.30 -10.68
C LYS A 47 -10.22 -5.05 -11.47
N ASN A 48 -10.59 -3.87 -11.01
CA ASN A 48 -10.58 -2.66 -11.83
C ASN A 48 -9.53 -1.63 -11.39
N ASN A 49 -8.91 -1.78 -10.21
CA ASN A 49 -7.97 -0.78 -9.69
C ASN A 49 -6.70 -0.71 -10.55
N TYR A 50 -6.38 0.48 -11.07
CA TYR A 50 -5.23 0.69 -11.96
C TYR A 50 -3.88 0.57 -11.25
N ASP A 51 -3.77 0.95 -9.98
CA ASP A 51 -2.52 0.81 -9.22
C ASP A 51 -2.18 -0.66 -8.98
N LEU A 52 -3.21 -1.49 -8.73
CA LEU A 52 -3.01 -2.93 -8.63
C LEU A 52 -2.61 -3.55 -9.96
N GLN A 53 -3.19 -3.11 -11.08
CA GLN A 53 -2.80 -3.55 -12.42
C GLN A 53 -1.34 -3.14 -12.72
N ALA A 54 -0.95 -1.92 -12.37
CA ALA A 54 0.45 -1.48 -12.48
C ALA A 54 1.40 -2.35 -11.63
N SER A 55 1.00 -2.71 -10.41
CA SER A 55 1.76 -3.63 -9.56
C SER A 55 1.89 -5.05 -10.16
N ALA A 56 0.86 -5.51 -10.88
CA ALA A 56 0.93 -6.78 -11.62
C ALA A 56 1.95 -6.72 -12.77
N LEU A 57 2.04 -5.59 -13.48
CA LEU A 57 3.03 -5.39 -14.53
C LEU A 57 4.46 -5.35 -13.98
N LEU A 58 4.66 -4.80 -12.76
CA LEU A 58 5.97 -4.86 -12.08
C LEU A 58 6.37 -6.31 -11.76
N LEU A 59 5.40 -7.16 -11.38
CA LEU A 59 5.66 -8.58 -11.19
C LEU A 59 6.07 -9.27 -12.51
N GLU A 60 5.38 -8.99 -13.62
CA GLU A 60 5.76 -9.52 -14.93
C GLU A 60 7.17 -9.02 -15.34
N THR A 61 7.47 -7.74 -15.13
CA THR A 61 8.82 -7.19 -15.35
C THR A 61 9.89 -7.94 -14.54
N ALA A 62 9.60 -8.29 -13.29
CA ALA A 62 10.53 -9.07 -12.47
C ALA A 62 10.70 -10.52 -12.98
N LYS A 63 9.67 -11.13 -13.58
CA LYS A 63 9.78 -12.44 -14.25
C LYS A 63 10.73 -12.37 -15.45
N GLU A 64 10.56 -11.37 -16.32
CA GLU A 64 11.46 -11.14 -17.45
C GLU A 64 12.89 -10.86 -16.97
N GLY A 65 13.04 -10.15 -15.86
CA GLY A 65 14.35 -9.92 -15.22
C GLY A 65 15.07 -11.22 -14.82
N THR A 66 14.34 -12.29 -14.48
CA THR A 66 14.96 -13.61 -14.21
C THR A 66 15.45 -14.30 -15.48
N ILE A 67 14.78 -14.08 -16.59
CA ILE A 67 15.22 -14.60 -17.90
C ILE A 67 16.52 -13.92 -18.31
N ILE A 68 16.59 -12.58 -18.19
CA ILE A 68 17.80 -11.79 -18.46
C ILE A 68 18.95 -12.24 -17.55
N GLY A 69 18.72 -12.36 -16.25
CA GLY A 69 19.72 -12.79 -15.28
C GLY A 69 20.27 -14.20 -15.55
N ARG A 70 19.39 -15.10 -16.00
CA ARG A 70 19.78 -16.46 -16.41
C ARG A 70 20.51 -16.45 -17.76
N ALA A 71 20.05 -15.65 -18.73
CA ALA A 71 20.64 -15.58 -20.07
C ALA A 71 22.09 -15.17 -20.06
N ALA A 72 22.50 -14.31 -19.12
CA ALA A 72 23.90 -13.90 -18.93
C ALA A 72 24.87 -15.06 -18.67
N ARG A 73 24.38 -16.24 -18.30
CA ARG A 73 25.18 -17.45 -18.07
C ARG A 73 25.39 -18.32 -19.30
N PHE A 74 24.74 -17.95 -20.42
CA PHE A 74 24.80 -18.69 -21.69
C PHE A 74 25.52 -17.87 -22.76
N PRO A 75 26.02 -18.52 -23.84
CA PRO A 75 26.58 -17.80 -24.97
C PRO A 75 25.56 -16.85 -25.61
N SER A 76 26.03 -15.67 -26.02
CA SER A 76 25.31 -14.77 -26.90
C SER A 76 25.78 -14.95 -28.33
N ILE A 77 24.86 -14.98 -29.28
CA ILE A 77 25.15 -15.08 -30.71
C ILE A 77 24.64 -13.82 -31.41
N ASN A 78 25.54 -13.12 -32.09
CA ASN A 78 25.24 -11.87 -32.77
C ASN A 78 25.61 -11.96 -34.22
N LEU A 79 24.66 -11.60 -35.11
CA LEU A 79 24.91 -11.41 -36.55
C LEU A 79 25.09 -9.91 -36.80
N SER A 80 26.15 -9.54 -37.49
CA SER A 80 26.42 -8.16 -37.88
C SER A 80 26.78 -8.07 -39.36
N GLY A 81 26.19 -7.07 -40.03
CA GLY A 81 26.55 -6.70 -41.39
C GLY A 81 27.23 -5.33 -41.38
N SER A 82 28.24 -5.17 -42.17
CA SER A 82 28.94 -3.90 -42.36
C SER A 82 29.17 -3.59 -43.83
N GLY A 83 29.03 -2.33 -44.18
CA GLY A 83 29.40 -1.82 -45.51
C GLY A 83 30.18 -0.53 -45.34
N SER A 84 31.36 -0.45 -45.93
CA SER A 84 32.16 0.75 -45.96
C SER A 84 32.64 1.09 -47.37
N ARG A 85 32.69 2.37 -47.67
CA ARG A 85 33.31 2.87 -48.91
C ARG A 85 34.21 4.04 -48.54
N SER A 86 35.48 3.90 -48.87
CA SER A 86 36.46 4.93 -48.65
C SER A 86 37.09 5.36 -49.98
N ARG A 87 37.49 6.61 -50.03
CA ARG A 87 38.29 7.17 -51.17
C ARG A 87 39.68 7.43 -50.63
N ASN A 88 40.66 6.91 -51.38
CA ASN A 88 42.06 7.25 -51.13
C ASN A 88 42.41 8.55 -51.89
N ASN A 89 43.26 9.42 -51.33
CA ASN A 89 43.73 10.66 -51.98
C ASN A 89 44.95 10.45 -52.91
N GLU A 90 45.29 9.24 -53.22
CA GLU A 90 46.33 8.93 -54.22
C GLU A 90 45.86 9.29 -55.64
N THR A 91 46.83 9.59 -56.55
CA THR A 91 46.51 9.97 -57.93
C THR A 91 46.89 8.81 -58.84
N PRO A 92 45.92 8.14 -59.48
CA PRO A 92 44.47 8.35 -59.49
C PRO A 92 43.76 7.91 -58.19
N ALA A 93 42.70 8.64 -57.82
CA ALA A 93 41.91 8.33 -56.60
C ALA A 93 41.27 6.93 -56.70
N GLU A 94 41.59 6.06 -55.73
CA GLU A 94 40.99 4.75 -55.63
C GLU A 94 39.81 4.74 -54.64
N TYR A 95 38.72 4.15 -55.04
CA TYR A 95 37.59 3.85 -54.19
C TYR A 95 37.70 2.40 -53.70
N ASN A 96 37.77 2.24 -52.35
CA ASN A 96 37.78 0.93 -51.74
C ASN A 96 36.43 0.70 -51.06
N SER A 97 35.70 -0.32 -51.53
CA SER A 97 34.45 -0.76 -50.92
C SER A 97 34.69 -2.08 -50.17
N ASN A 98 34.14 -2.22 -48.99
CA ASN A 98 34.24 -3.45 -48.23
C ASN A 98 32.87 -3.73 -47.61
N TYR A 99 32.32 -4.89 -47.91
CA TYR A 99 31.08 -5.41 -47.40
C TYR A 99 31.39 -6.69 -46.63
N GLY A 100 30.86 -6.76 -45.38
CA GLY A 100 31.15 -7.91 -44.54
C GLY A 100 29.91 -8.40 -43.80
N LEU A 101 29.80 -9.71 -43.66
CA LEU A 101 28.85 -10.37 -42.76
C LEU A 101 29.65 -11.15 -41.73
N SER A 102 29.26 -11.03 -40.46
CA SER A 102 29.97 -11.66 -39.35
C SER A 102 28.99 -12.24 -38.35
N LEU A 103 29.14 -13.51 -38.02
CA LEU A 103 28.47 -14.21 -36.94
C LEU A 103 29.48 -14.34 -35.78
N ALA A 104 29.16 -13.80 -34.61
CA ALA A 104 30.00 -13.87 -33.43
C ALA A 104 29.24 -14.51 -32.27
N ALA A 105 29.85 -15.54 -31.65
CA ALA A 105 29.41 -16.11 -30.41
C ALA A 105 30.35 -15.66 -29.29
N SER A 106 29.81 -15.17 -28.17
CA SER A 106 30.58 -14.73 -26.99
C SER A 106 30.00 -15.36 -25.73
N TRP A 107 30.85 -15.92 -24.90
CA TRP A 107 30.47 -16.55 -23.66
C TRP A 107 31.49 -16.26 -22.55
N GLU A 108 31.00 -15.75 -21.41
CA GLU A 108 31.78 -15.66 -20.17
C GLU A 108 31.62 -16.96 -19.38
N LEU A 109 32.75 -17.64 -19.14
CA LEU A 109 32.80 -18.85 -18.32
C LEU A 109 32.74 -18.46 -16.85
N ASP A 110 31.63 -18.75 -16.18
CA ASP A 110 31.38 -18.34 -14.79
C ASP A 110 32.10 -19.27 -13.78
N LEU A 111 33.45 -19.32 -13.83
CA LEU A 111 34.25 -20.19 -13.00
C LEU A 111 34.13 -19.87 -11.50
N TRP A 112 33.96 -18.59 -11.17
CA TRP A 112 33.87 -18.11 -9.79
C TRP A 112 32.42 -18.03 -9.29
N GLY A 113 31.45 -18.19 -10.16
CA GLY A 113 30.04 -18.09 -9.83
C GLY A 113 29.55 -16.65 -9.65
N ARG A 114 30.16 -15.67 -10.33
CA ARG A 114 29.73 -14.27 -10.38
C ARG A 114 28.36 -14.14 -11.03
N LEU A 115 28.22 -14.68 -12.23
CA LEU A 115 26.95 -14.66 -12.99
C LEU A 115 25.87 -15.52 -12.31
N LYS A 116 26.25 -16.63 -11.69
CA LYS A 116 25.35 -17.44 -10.85
C LYS A 116 24.78 -16.65 -9.68
N ASN A 117 25.57 -15.79 -9.04
CA ASN A 117 25.07 -14.95 -7.96
C ASN A 117 24.14 -13.85 -8.48
N LEU A 118 24.42 -13.25 -9.64
CA LEU A 118 23.51 -12.29 -10.28
C LEU A 118 22.18 -12.95 -10.70
N ASP A 119 22.20 -14.19 -11.23
CA ASP A 119 20.99 -14.98 -11.50
C ASP A 119 20.18 -15.22 -10.19
N LYS A 120 20.86 -15.62 -9.11
CA LYS A 120 20.20 -15.77 -7.80
C LYS A 120 19.60 -14.45 -7.31
N ALA A 121 20.31 -13.33 -7.48
CA ALA A 121 19.79 -12.01 -7.11
C ALA A 121 18.52 -11.66 -7.90
N SER A 122 18.47 -11.97 -9.20
CA SER A 122 17.27 -11.75 -10.02
C SER A 122 16.08 -12.59 -9.57
N ARG A 123 16.31 -13.84 -9.14
CA ARG A 123 15.25 -14.71 -8.57
C ARG A 123 14.73 -14.18 -7.24
N GLU A 124 15.61 -13.67 -6.37
CA GLU A 124 15.17 -13.02 -5.12
C GLU A 124 14.38 -11.73 -5.41
N ASN A 125 14.72 -10.97 -6.45
CA ASN A 125 13.91 -9.83 -6.90
C ASN A 125 12.52 -10.27 -7.37
N LEU A 126 12.37 -11.44 -8.02
CA LEU A 126 11.07 -11.99 -8.37
C LEU A 126 10.25 -12.35 -7.11
N ILE A 127 10.88 -12.98 -6.12
CA ILE A 127 10.22 -13.29 -4.83
C ILE A 127 9.78 -11.99 -4.14
N GLN A 128 10.63 -10.96 -4.15
CA GLN A 128 10.27 -9.63 -3.66
C GLN A 128 9.04 -9.08 -4.38
N ALA A 129 9.05 -9.04 -5.72
CA ALA A 129 7.93 -8.52 -6.51
C ALA A 129 6.62 -9.30 -6.31
N GLN A 130 6.70 -10.63 -6.11
CA GLN A 130 5.54 -11.46 -5.77
C GLN A 130 4.95 -11.08 -4.40
N ALA A 131 5.80 -10.82 -3.43
CA ALA A 131 5.40 -10.41 -2.09
C ALA A 131 4.85 -8.97 -2.09
N ASP A 132 5.47 -8.06 -2.84
CA ASP A 132 5.00 -6.67 -3.02
C ASP A 132 3.62 -6.64 -3.68
N TYR A 133 3.37 -7.47 -4.69
CA TYR A 133 2.05 -7.60 -5.31
C TYR A 133 0.99 -8.13 -4.33
N LYS A 134 1.35 -9.11 -3.49
CA LYS A 134 0.46 -9.60 -2.42
C LYS A 134 0.17 -8.50 -1.39
N ALA A 135 1.19 -7.73 -0.99
CA ALA A 135 1.02 -6.59 -0.10
C ALA A 135 0.10 -5.51 -0.70
N ALA A 136 0.27 -5.20 -1.98
CA ALA A 136 -0.59 -4.26 -2.71
C ALA A 136 -2.06 -4.73 -2.74
N LYS A 137 -2.31 -6.01 -3.03
CA LYS A 137 -3.66 -6.61 -2.96
C LYS A 137 -4.28 -6.47 -1.57
N LEU A 138 -3.55 -6.84 -0.53
CA LEU A 138 -4.02 -6.77 0.85
C LEU A 138 -4.32 -5.33 1.27
N SER A 139 -3.43 -4.40 0.93
CA SER A 139 -3.61 -2.97 1.18
C SER A 139 -4.81 -2.39 0.44
N LEU A 140 -5.02 -2.77 -0.83
CA LEU A 140 -6.17 -2.33 -1.61
C LEU A 140 -7.48 -2.81 -0.98
N VAL A 141 -7.57 -4.08 -0.58
CA VAL A 141 -8.75 -4.64 0.10
C VAL A 141 -9.03 -3.89 1.41
N ALA A 142 -7.99 -3.65 2.22
CA ALA A 142 -8.13 -2.93 3.48
C ALA A 142 -8.59 -1.48 3.26
N ASN A 143 -7.97 -0.76 2.33
CA ASN A 143 -8.31 0.63 2.02
C ASN A 143 -9.72 0.75 1.42
N THR A 144 -10.13 -0.19 0.57
CA THR A 144 -11.48 -0.23 0.01
C THR A 144 -12.52 -0.48 1.10
N ALA A 145 -12.27 -1.43 2.02
CA ALA A 145 -13.16 -1.69 3.15
C ALA A 145 -13.26 -0.47 4.08
N LYS A 146 -12.14 0.19 4.38
CA LYS A 146 -12.11 1.42 5.17
C LYS A 146 -12.89 2.54 4.51
N SER A 147 -12.70 2.75 3.20
CA SER A 147 -13.41 3.77 2.43
C SER A 147 -14.91 3.50 2.37
N TRP A 148 -15.31 2.22 2.27
CA TRP A 148 -16.71 1.81 2.35
C TRP A 148 -17.36 2.19 3.69
N PHE A 149 -16.71 1.87 4.82
CA PHE A 149 -17.25 2.24 6.14
C PHE A 149 -17.20 3.74 6.40
N ASN A 150 -16.23 4.46 5.86
CA ASN A 150 -16.20 5.91 5.89
C ASN A 150 -17.40 6.52 5.15
N LEU A 151 -17.78 5.95 4.00
CA LEU A 151 -18.97 6.39 3.25
C LEU A 151 -20.26 6.15 4.05
N ILE A 152 -20.39 4.99 4.71
CA ILE A 152 -21.53 4.70 5.60
C ILE A 152 -21.58 5.71 6.76
N ALA A 153 -20.45 6.00 7.39
CA ALA A 153 -20.36 6.97 8.48
C ALA A 153 -20.75 8.38 8.00
N ALA A 154 -20.28 8.79 6.82
CA ALA A 154 -20.61 10.08 6.23
C ALA A 154 -22.11 10.18 5.89
N GLN A 155 -22.73 9.08 5.42
CA GLN A 155 -24.19 9.03 5.21
C GLN A 155 -24.95 9.19 6.53
N GLN A 156 -24.55 8.47 7.59
CA GLN A 156 -25.18 8.62 8.91
C GLN A 156 -25.04 10.03 9.50
N LEU A 157 -23.89 10.67 9.28
CA LEU A 157 -23.66 12.05 9.71
C LEU A 157 -24.53 13.05 8.91
N LEU A 158 -24.74 12.79 7.63
CA LEU A 158 -25.66 13.58 6.80
C LEU A 158 -27.10 13.43 7.29
N ASP A 159 -27.57 12.20 7.52
CA ASP A 159 -28.91 11.91 8.05
C ASP A 159 -29.13 12.58 9.43
N LEU A 160 -28.11 12.56 10.28
CA LEU A 160 -28.13 13.25 11.58
C LEU A 160 -28.21 14.77 11.39
N ALA A 161 -27.48 15.34 10.43
CA ALA A 161 -27.51 16.78 10.17
C ALA A 161 -28.85 17.22 9.62
N GLU A 162 -29.51 16.45 8.76
CA GLU A 162 -30.86 16.70 8.26
C GLU A 162 -31.89 16.73 9.40
N LYS A 163 -31.91 15.68 10.23
CA LYS A 163 -32.79 15.59 11.39
C LYS A 163 -32.54 16.73 12.40
N THR A 164 -31.29 17.12 12.60
CA THR A 164 -30.93 18.20 13.50
C THR A 164 -31.43 19.55 12.96
N ARG A 165 -31.23 19.84 11.67
CA ARG A 165 -31.76 21.05 11.02
C ARG A 165 -33.27 21.13 11.17
N ASP A 166 -33.99 20.06 10.85
CA ASP A 166 -35.45 20.03 10.91
C ASP A 166 -35.96 20.24 12.32
N SER A 167 -35.31 19.64 13.32
CA SER A 167 -35.62 19.85 14.73
C SER A 167 -35.39 21.32 15.14
N TYR A 168 -34.28 21.93 14.73
CA TYR A 168 -33.98 23.32 15.07
C TYR A 168 -34.95 24.31 14.38
N ILE A 169 -35.37 24.05 13.13
CA ILE A 169 -36.39 24.83 12.44
C ILE A 169 -37.74 24.75 13.18
N ALA A 170 -38.16 23.53 13.57
CA ALA A 170 -39.39 23.34 14.33
C ALA A 170 -39.36 24.10 15.67
N ASN A 171 -38.25 24.00 16.41
CA ASN A 171 -38.10 24.72 17.66
C ASN A 171 -38.08 26.25 17.48
N ALA A 172 -37.37 26.75 16.47
CA ALA A 172 -37.34 28.18 16.20
C ALA A 172 -38.75 28.73 15.91
N ARG A 173 -39.60 28.01 15.17
CA ARG A 173 -40.99 28.37 14.91
C ARG A 173 -41.82 28.43 16.20
N ILE A 174 -41.63 27.47 17.12
CA ILE A 174 -42.34 27.47 18.40
C ILE A 174 -41.90 28.67 19.23
N ILE A 175 -40.60 28.96 19.36
CA ILE A 175 -40.06 30.07 20.11
C ILE A 175 -40.56 31.41 19.54
N GLU A 176 -40.52 31.59 18.24
CA GLU A 176 -41.02 32.82 17.58
C GLU A 176 -42.52 33.04 17.81
N ARG A 177 -43.31 31.96 17.72
CA ARG A 177 -44.76 32.03 18.01
C ARG A 177 -45.03 32.41 19.46
N ASN A 178 -44.36 31.75 20.42
CA ASN A 178 -44.52 32.03 21.85
C ASN A 178 -44.08 33.47 22.20
N TYR A 179 -42.98 33.95 21.60
CA TYR A 179 -42.56 35.35 21.75
C TYR A 179 -43.60 36.36 21.25
N LYS A 180 -44.17 36.12 20.05
CA LYS A 180 -45.23 36.95 19.51
C LYS A 180 -46.52 36.92 20.31
N ALA A 181 -46.80 35.82 21.00
CA ALA A 181 -47.94 35.68 21.90
C ALA A 181 -47.71 36.31 23.29
N GLY A 182 -46.55 36.91 23.57
CA GLY A 182 -46.27 37.55 24.86
C GLY A 182 -45.92 36.54 25.98
N ASP A 183 -45.58 35.31 25.65
CA ASP A 183 -45.19 34.29 26.64
C ASP A 183 -43.91 34.71 27.38
N GLN A 184 -43.98 34.76 28.73
CA GLN A 184 -42.90 35.17 29.56
C GLN A 184 -41.67 34.24 29.53
N THR A 185 -41.83 33.01 29.02
CA THR A 185 -40.75 32.04 28.82
C THR A 185 -39.95 32.28 27.52
N ALA A 186 -40.47 33.09 26.61
CA ALA A 186 -39.87 33.44 25.32
C ALA A 186 -39.33 34.89 25.35
N SER A 187 -38.01 35.02 25.30
CA SER A 187 -37.30 36.31 25.26
C SER A 187 -36.77 36.61 23.84
N PRO A 188 -36.54 37.94 23.52
CA PRO A 188 -35.87 38.30 22.26
C PRO A 188 -34.52 37.56 22.07
N LEU A 189 -33.77 37.35 23.13
CA LEU A 189 -32.51 36.61 23.14
C LEU A 189 -32.71 35.14 22.72
N ALA A 190 -33.79 34.51 23.24
CA ALA A 190 -34.11 33.13 22.87
C ALA A 190 -34.38 32.97 21.36
N VAL A 191 -35.12 33.97 20.75
CA VAL A 191 -35.35 33.99 19.32
C VAL A 191 -34.05 34.09 18.51
N GLN A 192 -33.11 34.96 18.97
CA GLN A 192 -31.82 35.11 18.30
C GLN A 192 -30.96 33.81 18.41
N PHE A 193 -30.96 33.13 19.54
CA PHE A 193 -30.28 31.85 19.73
C PHE A 193 -30.89 30.75 18.82
N ALA A 194 -32.22 30.71 18.73
CA ALA A 194 -32.89 29.73 17.87
C ALA A 194 -32.55 29.94 16.38
N ARG A 195 -32.59 31.19 15.90
CA ARG A 195 -32.18 31.54 14.54
C ARG A 195 -30.70 31.21 14.27
N ASN A 196 -29.81 31.52 15.21
CA ASN A 196 -28.39 31.16 15.11
C ASN A 196 -28.20 29.64 15.00
N ASN A 197 -28.92 28.83 15.80
CA ASN A 197 -28.86 27.38 15.73
C ASN A 197 -29.35 26.84 14.38
N VAL A 198 -30.42 27.40 13.80
CA VAL A 198 -30.90 27.03 12.45
C VAL A 198 -29.81 27.32 11.43
N ALA A 199 -29.26 28.54 11.38
CA ALA A 199 -28.23 28.92 10.42
C ALA A 199 -26.97 28.02 10.57
N SER A 200 -26.59 27.70 11.81
CA SER A 200 -25.48 26.78 12.07
C SER A 200 -25.77 25.35 11.58
N ALA A 201 -27.00 24.85 11.76
CA ALA A 201 -27.41 23.53 11.30
C ALA A 201 -27.47 23.45 9.76
N GLU A 202 -27.96 24.50 9.09
CA GLU A 202 -27.95 24.59 7.62
C GLU A 202 -26.54 24.57 7.07
N ARG A 203 -25.64 25.36 7.63
CA ARG A 203 -24.20 25.32 7.27
C ARG A 203 -23.60 23.94 7.49
N ASN A 204 -23.90 23.31 8.62
CA ASN A 204 -23.40 21.94 8.91
C ASN A 204 -23.97 20.93 7.92
N LEU A 205 -25.22 21.03 7.52
CA LEU A 205 -25.83 20.15 6.51
C LEU A 205 -25.09 20.24 5.17
N ILE A 206 -24.77 21.46 4.70
CA ILE A 206 -23.99 21.66 3.47
C ILE A 206 -22.63 20.97 3.59
N ASN A 207 -21.94 21.13 4.73
CA ASN A 207 -20.66 20.48 4.97
C ASN A 207 -20.77 18.94 4.98
N GLN A 208 -21.83 18.36 5.58
CA GLN A 208 -22.02 16.91 5.59
C GLN A 208 -22.36 16.36 4.18
N LYS A 209 -23.10 17.11 3.35
CA LYS A 209 -23.33 16.74 1.95
C LYS A 209 -22.02 16.64 1.19
N LEU A 210 -21.17 17.66 1.29
CA LEU A 210 -19.85 17.65 0.67
C LEU A 210 -18.98 16.48 1.20
N SER A 211 -18.97 16.27 2.51
CA SER A 211 -18.19 15.18 3.13
C SER A 211 -18.63 13.79 2.63
N LYS A 212 -19.92 13.57 2.45
CA LYS A 212 -20.47 12.32 1.89
C LYS A 212 -20.06 12.14 0.43
N GLU A 213 -20.12 13.20 -0.39
CA GLU A 213 -19.69 13.16 -1.79
C GLU A 213 -18.19 12.88 -1.90
N GLU A 214 -17.35 13.50 -1.05
CA GLU A 214 -15.89 13.23 -1.03
C GLU A 214 -15.59 11.79 -0.61
N ALA A 215 -16.32 11.24 0.36
CA ALA A 215 -16.18 9.84 0.73
C ALA A 215 -16.57 8.90 -0.41
N ALA A 216 -17.63 9.25 -1.16
CA ALA A 216 -18.06 8.50 -2.34
C ALA A 216 -17.01 8.57 -3.46
N ARG A 217 -16.47 9.76 -3.78
CA ARG A 217 -15.40 9.94 -4.78
C ARG A 217 -14.13 9.16 -4.42
N SER A 218 -13.76 9.16 -3.13
CA SER A 218 -12.60 8.40 -2.65
C SER A 218 -12.77 6.90 -2.85
N LEU A 219 -13.97 6.38 -2.65
CA LEU A 219 -14.28 4.97 -2.91
C LEU A 219 -14.31 4.68 -4.41
N GLU A 220 -14.97 5.50 -5.21
CA GLU A 220 -15.06 5.36 -6.68
C GLU A 220 -13.67 5.31 -7.32
N LEU A 221 -12.71 6.12 -6.82
CA LEU A 221 -11.32 6.08 -7.26
C LEU A 221 -10.67 4.70 -7.00
N LEU A 222 -10.86 4.12 -5.81
CA LEU A 222 -10.35 2.78 -5.48
C LEU A 222 -10.97 1.70 -6.35
N LEU A 223 -12.24 1.89 -6.78
CA LEU A 223 -12.96 0.99 -7.67
C LEU A 223 -12.58 1.15 -9.15
N GLY A 224 -11.74 2.13 -9.49
CA GLY A 224 -11.40 2.45 -10.87
C GLY A 224 -12.56 3.07 -11.65
N ARG A 225 -13.52 3.70 -10.95
CA ARG A 225 -14.67 4.41 -11.54
C ARG A 225 -14.38 5.90 -11.66
N TYR A 226 -15.15 6.58 -12.53
CA TYR A 226 -15.15 8.05 -12.55
C TYR A 226 -15.65 8.59 -11.20
N PRO A 227 -14.92 9.55 -10.56
CA PRO A 227 -15.23 10.03 -9.22
C PRO A 227 -16.38 11.05 -9.23
N GLY A 228 -17.57 10.58 -9.57
CA GLY A 228 -18.80 11.39 -9.64
C GLY A 228 -19.47 11.65 -8.30
N GLY A 229 -19.10 10.92 -7.26
CA GLY A 229 -19.73 10.99 -5.94
C GLY A 229 -21.13 10.34 -5.89
N LEU A 230 -21.41 9.42 -6.82
CA LEU A 230 -22.75 8.84 -7.02
C LEU A 230 -22.95 7.50 -6.31
N ILE A 231 -21.88 6.87 -5.86
CA ILE A 231 -22.00 5.57 -5.17
C ILE A 231 -22.77 5.73 -3.86
N THR A 232 -23.73 4.84 -3.66
CA THR A 232 -24.55 4.81 -2.43
C THR A 232 -24.12 3.66 -1.54
N SER A 233 -24.16 3.90 -0.24
CA SER A 233 -23.85 2.89 0.80
C SER A 233 -25.09 2.39 1.50
N GLY A 234 -24.92 1.41 2.40
CA GLY A 234 -25.92 1.07 3.41
C GLY A 234 -26.06 2.18 4.45
N ASN A 235 -27.13 2.12 5.26
CA ASN A 235 -27.43 3.17 6.23
C ASN A 235 -26.84 2.92 7.61
N GLU A 236 -26.30 1.75 7.91
CA GLU A 236 -25.83 1.41 9.24
C GLU A 236 -24.42 0.80 9.26
N LEU A 237 -23.59 1.29 10.19
CA LEU A 237 -22.30 0.69 10.48
C LEU A 237 -22.50 -0.62 11.24
N PRO A 238 -21.84 -1.72 10.82
CA PRO A 238 -21.97 -3.00 11.49
C PRO A 238 -21.39 -2.98 12.91
N VAL A 239 -21.95 -3.80 13.77
CA VAL A 239 -21.49 -3.96 15.17
C VAL A 239 -20.47 -5.09 15.23
N LEU A 240 -19.28 -4.79 15.73
CA LEU A 240 -18.23 -5.80 15.95
C LEU A 240 -18.58 -6.71 17.14
N LYS A 241 -18.79 -8.00 16.88
CA LYS A 241 -19.24 -8.99 17.88
C LYS A 241 -18.10 -9.80 18.50
N THR A 242 -16.95 -9.91 17.83
CA THR A 242 -15.84 -10.80 18.25
C THR A 242 -14.54 -10.04 18.43
N SER A 243 -13.71 -10.47 19.39
CA SER A 243 -12.31 -10.04 19.50
C SER A 243 -11.46 -10.73 18.42
N VAL A 244 -10.39 -10.06 17.96
CA VAL A 244 -9.40 -10.67 17.07
C VAL A 244 -8.33 -11.32 17.92
N PRO A 245 -8.05 -12.63 17.76
CA PRO A 245 -6.91 -13.24 18.43
C PRO A 245 -5.61 -12.65 17.85
N ALA A 246 -4.73 -12.15 18.71
CA ALA A 246 -3.39 -11.75 18.33
C ALA A 246 -2.51 -13.00 18.18
N GLY A 247 -1.88 -13.18 17.02
CA GLY A 247 -0.92 -14.25 16.78
C GLY A 247 0.39 -14.04 17.55
N ILE A 248 1.26 -15.06 17.54
CA ILE A 248 2.59 -14.98 18.15
C ILE A 248 3.46 -14.02 17.30
N PRO A 249 4.24 -13.09 17.91
CA PRO A 249 5.07 -12.12 17.17
C PRO A 249 5.99 -12.73 16.11
N SER A 250 6.55 -13.93 16.36
CA SER A 250 7.42 -14.64 15.39
C SER A 250 6.71 -15.08 14.11
N GLU A 251 5.42 -15.34 14.15
CA GLU A 251 4.64 -15.72 12.97
C GLU A 251 4.41 -14.55 12.00
N LEU A 252 4.43 -13.31 12.50
CA LEU A 252 4.27 -12.12 11.67
C LEU A 252 5.33 -12.01 10.59
N LEU A 253 6.58 -12.40 10.90
CA LEU A 253 7.69 -12.36 9.95
C LEU A 253 7.44 -13.23 8.71
N MET A 254 6.67 -14.30 8.84
CA MET A 254 6.36 -15.22 7.74
C MET A 254 5.04 -14.91 7.05
N ARG A 255 4.13 -14.24 7.74
CA ARG A 255 2.77 -13.98 7.22
C ARG A 255 2.65 -12.65 6.50
N ARG A 256 3.37 -11.61 6.95
CA ARG A 256 3.32 -10.27 6.35
C ARG A 256 4.05 -10.24 5.01
N PRO A 257 3.35 -9.94 3.90
CA PRO A 257 3.98 -9.91 2.58
C PRO A 257 5.07 -8.84 2.45
N ASP A 258 4.93 -7.68 3.11
CA ASP A 258 5.93 -6.61 3.13
C ASP A 258 7.24 -7.06 3.77
N LEU A 259 7.19 -7.82 4.88
CA LEU A 259 8.37 -8.38 5.53
C LEU A 259 9.01 -9.50 4.67
N VAL A 260 8.20 -10.30 3.98
CA VAL A 260 8.70 -11.29 3.03
C VAL A 260 9.42 -10.61 1.86
N ALA A 261 8.87 -9.51 1.33
CA ALA A 261 9.50 -8.71 0.28
C ALA A 261 10.86 -8.14 0.74
N SER A 262 10.89 -7.52 1.90
CA SER A 262 12.13 -6.95 2.46
C SER A 262 13.18 -8.01 2.76
N ALA A 263 12.79 -9.19 3.25
CA ALA A 263 13.70 -10.32 3.44
C ALA A 263 14.29 -10.80 2.10
N ALA A 264 13.49 -10.86 1.03
CA ALA A 264 13.96 -11.19 -0.31
C ALA A 264 14.93 -10.11 -0.84
N ALA A 265 14.65 -8.82 -0.59
CA ALA A 265 15.55 -7.72 -0.93
C ALA A 265 16.92 -7.85 -0.23
N VAL A 266 16.96 -8.27 1.04
CA VAL A 266 18.22 -8.57 1.77
C VAL A 266 18.98 -9.69 1.07
N ARG A 267 18.32 -10.80 0.72
CA ARG A 267 18.96 -11.92 0.02
C ARG A 267 19.47 -11.51 -1.35
N ALA A 268 18.70 -10.72 -2.11
CA ALA A 268 19.13 -10.20 -3.41
C ALA A 268 20.38 -9.31 -3.28
N SER A 269 20.39 -8.40 -2.30
CA SER A 269 21.53 -7.51 -2.07
C SER A 269 22.79 -8.27 -1.63
N ALA A 270 22.65 -9.33 -0.82
CA ALA A 270 23.76 -10.20 -0.43
C ALA A 270 24.37 -10.92 -1.64
N GLN A 271 23.52 -11.43 -2.56
CA GLN A 271 24.00 -12.06 -3.79
C GLN A 271 24.74 -11.07 -4.71
N ARG A 272 24.27 -9.81 -4.81
CA ARG A 272 24.99 -8.76 -5.56
C ARG A 272 26.32 -8.39 -4.92
N ALA A 273 26.38 -8.29 -3.59
CA ALA A 273 27.60 -8.00 -2.86
C ALA A 273 28.64 -9.12 -3.09
N GLU A 274 28.22 -10.38 -3.04
CA GLU A 274 29.08 -11.53 -3.32
C GLU A 274 29.55 -11.52 -4.79
N ALA A 275 28.67 -11.20 -5.75
CA ALA A 275 29.06 -11.07 -7.15
C ALA A 275 30.11 -9.96 -7.35
N SER A 276 29.98 -8.84 -6.65
CA SER A 276 30.90 -7.71 -6.73
C SER A 276 32.29 -8.04 -6.13
N LEU A 277 32.37 -8.92 -5.15
CA LEU A 277 33.65 -9.45 -4.64
C LEU A 277 34.31 -10.39 -5.67
N LYS A 278 33.51 -11.20 -6.37
CA LYS A 278 33.99 -12.11 -7.43
C LYS A 278 34.45 -11.37 -8.68
N ASP A 279 33.96 -10.14 -8.90
CA ASP A 279 34.40 -9.25 -9.98
C ASP A 279 35.87 -8.78 -9.81
N LEU A 280 36.46 -8.99 -8.64
CA LEU A 280 37.88 -8.78 -8.38
C LEU A 280 38.77 -9.93 -8.90
N LEU A 281 38.20 -11.04 -9.29
CA LEU A 281 38.90 -12.21 -9.79
C LEU A 281 39.04 -12.15 -11.33
N PRO A 282 39.98 -12.94 -11.91
CA PRO A 282 40.14 -12.99 -13.37
C PRO A 282 38.86 -13.46 -14.07
N SER A 283 38.51 -12.82 -15.18
CA SER A 283 37.41 -13.25 -16.05
C SER A 283 37.91 -14.15 -17.20
N PHE A 284 37.14 -15.19 -17.48
CA PHE A 284 37.38 -16.09 -18.61
C PHE A 284 36.31 -15.93 -19.65
N SER A 285 36.72 -15.69 -20.91
CA SER A 285 35.78 -15.59 -22.01
C SER A 285 36.18 -16.45 -23.19
N LEU A 286 35.20 -17.05 -23.84
CA LEU A 286 35.32 -17.79 -25.10
C LEU A 286 34.57 -17.00 -26.17
N THR A 287 35.26 -16.68 -27.26
CA THR A 287 34.68 -16.01 -28.43
C THR A 287 34.95 -16.80 -29.65
N GLY A 288 33.88 -17.13 -30.38
CA GLY A 288 33.93 -17.73 -31.73
C GLY A 288 33.44 -16.70 -32.73
N ARG A 289 34.13 -16.56 -33.86
CA ARG A 289 33.73 -15.66 -34.93
C ARG A 289 33.85 -16.33 -36.27
N GLY A 290 32.82 -16.29 -37.09
CA GLY A 290 32.86 -16.56 -38.51
C GLY A 290 32.53 -15.30 -39.27
N SER A 291 33.33 -14.92 -40.24
CA SER A 291 33.12 -13.71 -41.03
C SER A 291 33.48 -13.91 -42.48
N ASN A 292 32.75 -13.22 -43.34
CA ASN A 292 33.01 -13.11 -44.74
C ASN A 292 33.14 -11.63 -45.11
N ALA A 293 34.11 -11.26 -45.96
CA ALA A 293 34.28 -9.90 -46.45
C ALA A 293 34.53 -9.91 -47.97
N SER A 294 33.86 -9.02 -48.69
CA SER A 294 33.99 -8.86 -50.13
C SER A 294 34.06 -7.36 -50.52
N ARG A 295 34.74 -7.08 -51.63
CA ARG A 295 34.75 -5.74 -52.25
C ARG A 295 33.51 -5.44 -53.06
N LYS A 296 32.73 -6.47 -53.46
CA LYS A 296 31.48 -6.36 -54.22
C LYS A 296 30.31 -6.97 -53.44
N LEU A 297 29.20 -6.25 -53.35
CA LEU A 297 28.05 -6.65 -52.58
C LEU A 297 27.35 -7.92 -53.15
N ASP A 298 27.40 -8.08 -54.49
CA ASP A 298 26.75 -9.16 -55.23
C ASP A 298 27.54 -10.47 -55.30
N GLN A 299 28.82 -10.42 -54.97
CA GLN A 299 29.71 -11.57 -55.02
C GLN A 299 30.13 -11.92 -53.58
N TYR A 300 29.79 -13.13 -53.08
CA TYR A 300 30.42 -13.80 -51.95
C TYR A 300 29.85 -13.55 -50.54
N ILE A 301 28.73 -12.87 -50.34
CA ILE A 301 28.20 -12.73 -48.95
C ILE A 301 27.82 -14.09 -48.34
N LEU A 302 27.53 -15.09 -49.17
CA LEU A 302 27.12 -16.45 -48.77
C LEU A 302 28.01 -17.57 -49.33
N ASP A 303 29.19 -17.27 -49.87
CA ASP A 303 30.10 -18.30 -50.37
C ASP A 303 30.84 -18.96 -49.19
N PRO A 304 30.58 -20.29 -48.94
CA PRO A 304 31.22 -21.00 -47.83
C PRO A 304 32.75 -21.04 -47.89
N GLU A 305 33.33 -20.98 -49.09
CA GLU A 305 34.78 -21.05 -49.30
C GLU A 305 35.52 -19.79 -48.86
N THR A 306 34.77 -18.67 -48.72
CA THR A 306 35.34 -17.39 -48.27
C THR A 306 35.15 -17.10 -46.80
N ILE A 307 34.57 -18.04 -46.04
CA ILE A 307 34.33 -17.86 -44.62
C ILE A 307 35.64 -18.06 -43.83
N VAL A 308 36.07 -16.99 -43.17
CA VAL A 308 37.17 -17.05 -42.19
C VAL A 308 36.59 -17.21 -40.79
N TRP A 309 37.05 -18.19 -40.07
CA TRP A 309 36.62 -18.40 -38.69
C TRP A 309 37.80 -18.36 -37.70
N SER A 310 37.49 -17.95 -36.48
CA SER A 310 38.44 -17.94 -35.37
C SER A 310 37.77 -18.31 -34.07
N THR A 311 38.49 -18.96 -33.18
CA THR A 311 38.09 -19.20 -31.80
C THR A 311 39.16 -18.64 -30.88
N THR A 312 38.78 -17.83 -29.93
CA THR A 312 39.69 -17.18 -28.99
C THR A 312 39.23 -17.43 -27.56
N THR A 313 40.12 -17.96 -26.73
CA THR A 313 39.95 -18.03 -25.29
C THR A 313 40.74 -16.89 -24.66
N SER A 314 40.12 -16.07 -23.82
CA SER A 314 40.77 -14.94 -23.16
C SER A 314 40.65 -15.04 -21.65
N LEU A 315 41.77 -14.79 -20.96
CA LEU A 315 41.86 -14.55 -19.52
C LEU A 315 42.19 -13.08 -19.32
N ALA A 316 41.32 -12.36 -18.61
CA ALA A 316 41.52 -10.95 -18.31
C ALA A 316 41.51 -10.70 -16.81
N GLN A 317 42.55 -10.06 -16.27
CA GLN A 317 42.63 -9.62 -14.90
C GLN A 317 43.02 -8.15 -14.86
N SER A 318 42.22 -7.35 -14.19
CA SER A 318 42.51 -5.93 -14.00
C SER A 318 43.53 -5.79 -12.85
N ILE A 319 44.77 -5.40 -13.16
CA ILE A 319 45.84 -5.26 -12.16
C ILE A 319 45.77 -3.90 -11.48
N PHE A 320 45.54 -2.84 -12.22
CA PHE A 320 45.49 -1.49 -11.69
C PHE A 320 44.35 -0.65 -12.29
N ARG A 321 43.45 -0.17 -11.42
CA ARG A 321 42.36 0.79 -11.71
C ARG A 321 42.24 1.86 -10.61
N ALA A 322 43.35 2.34 -10.10
CA ALA A 322 43.41 3.38 -9.05
C ALA A 322 42.42 3.11 -7.87
N GLY A 323 42.19 1.86 -7.51
CA GLY A 323 41.28 1.47 -6.41
C GLY A 323 39.79 1.35 -6.76
N ALA A 324 39.36 1.68 -7.98
CA ALA A 324 37.96 1.74 -8.37
C ALA A 324 37.20 0.42 -8.17
N GLN A 325 37.78 -0.72 -8.54
CA GLN A 325 37.13 -2.03 -8.34
C GLN A 325 36.91 -2.38 -6.86
N ARG A 326 37.92 -2.13 -6.00
CA ARG A 326 37.77 -2.35 -4.56
C ARG A 326 36.74 -1.40 -3.94
N ALA A 327 36.67 -0.15 -4.44
CA ALA A 327 35.64 0.81 -4.01
C ALA A 327 34.24 0.31 -4.42
N SER A 328 34.05 -0.20 -5.64
CA SER A 328 32.78 -0.79 -6.11
C SER A 328 32.33 -1.97 -5.24
N ALA A 329 33.27 -2.89 -4.89
CA ALA A 329 32.97 -3.99 -4.00
C ALA A 329 32.54 -3.50 -2.60
N ARG A 330 33.25 -2.52 -2.02
CA ARG A 330 32.86 -1.89 -0.75
C ARG A 330 31.49 -1.23 -0.80
N ILE A 331 31.17 -0.52 -1.89
CA ILE A 331 29.84 0.06 -2.09
C ILE A 331 28.75 -1.02 -2.06
N SER A 332 28.96 -2.13 -2.76
CA SER A 332 28.00 -3.25 -2.76
C SER A 332 27.81 -3.88 -1.39
N LEU A 333 28.88 -4.03 -0.60
CA LEU A 333 28.81 -4.49 0.79
C LEU A 333 28.05 -3.51 1.69
N GLN A 334 28.31 -2.20 1.56
CA GLN A 334 27.60 -1.16 2.31
C GLN A 334 26.12 -1.10 1.93
N GLN A 335 25.79 -1.31 0.66
CA GLN A 335 24.39 -1.40 0.21
C GLN A 335 23.67 -2.59 0.82
N ASN A 336 24.35 -3.75 0.93
CA ASN A 336 23.81 -4.92 1.63
C ASN A 336 23.56 -4.62 3.11
N GLU A 337 24.55 -4.04 3.81
CA GLU A 337 24.39 -3.66 5.23
C GLU A 337 23.24 -2.67 5.41
N ARG A 338 23.12 -1.66 4.55
CA ARG A 338 21.99 -0.71 4.55
C ARG A 338 20.66 -1.43 4.40
N THR A 339 20.56 -2.43 3.52
CA THR A 339 19.34 -3.20 3.30
C THR A 339 18.98 -4.02 4.54
N ILE A 340 19.95 -4.61 5.21
CA ILE A 340 19.77 -5.31 6.49
C ILE A 340 19.21 -4.35 7.56
N ARG A 341 19.80 -3.15 7.70
CA ARG A 341 19.32 -2.16 8.69
C ARG A 341 17.89 -1.69 8.40
N ARG A 342 17.54 -1.52 7.13
CA ARG A 342 16.16 -1.21 6.72
C ARG A 342 15.20 -2.33 7.10
N PHE A 343 15.55 -3.57 6.81
CA PHE A 343 14.73 -4.72 7.18
C PHE A 343 14.50 -4.79 8.70
N SER A 344 15.55 -4.56 9.51
CA SER A 344 15.41 -4.48 10.98
C SER A 344 14.43 -3.38 11.41
N SER A 345 14.50 -2.19 10.78
CA SER A 345 13.56 -1.09 11.05
C SER A 345 12.11 -1.44 10.67
N GLU A 346 11.91 -2.16 9.56
CA GLU A 346 10.58 -2.59 9.12
C GLU A 346 9.98 -3.63 10.08
N ILE A 347 10.78 -4.56 10.60
CA ILE A 347 10.34 -5.49 11.64
C ILE A 347 9.85 -4.72 12.89
N LEU A 348 10.61 -3.75 13.37
CA LEU A 348 10.22 -2.96 14.53
C LEU A 348 8.93 -2.14 14.26
N ARG A 349 8.78 -1.63 13.04
CA ARG A 349 7.56 -0.96 12.62
C ARG A 349 6.37 -1.91 12.62
N ALA A 350 6.53 -3.13 12.08
CA ALA A 350 5.48 -4.13 12.08
C ALA A 350 5.02 -4.49 13.50
N PHE A 351 5.93 -4.67 14.44
CA PHE A 351 5.59 -4.90 15.85
C PHE A 351 4.85 -3.72 16.45
N ARG A 352 5.33 -2.48 16.21
CA ARG A 352 4.64 -1.28 16.67
C ARG A 352 3.21 -1.19 16.14
N GLU A 353 2.98 -1.52 14.87
CA GLU A 353 1.65 -1.50 14.26
C GLU A 353 0.68 -2.46 14.97
N VAL A 354 1.12 -3.67 15.29
CA VAL A 354 0.32 -4.65 16.02
C VAL A 354 0.01 -4.16 17.44
N GLU A 355 1.04 -3.75 18.19
CA GLU A 355 0.87 -3.27 19.56
C GLU A 355 -0.04 -2.04 19.63
N SER A 356 0.13 -1.10 18.70
CA SER A 356 -0.73 0.10 18.61
C SER A 356 -2.18 -0.28 18.28
N ALA A 357 -2.42 -1.20 17.35
CA ALA A 357 -3.76 -1.62 16.98
C ALA A 357 -4.46 -2.36 18.13
N LEU A 358 -3.74 -3.20 18.88
CA LEU A 358 -4.27 -3.89 20.06
C LEU A 358 -4.61 -2.93 21.19
N ALA A 359 -3.71 -1.98 21.49
CA ALA A 359 -3.95 -0.96 22.50
C ALA A 359 -5.16 -0.08 22.14
N THR A 360 -5.26 0.30 20.86
CA THR A 360 -6.40 1.07 20.32
C THR A 360 -7.70 0.28 20.42
N GLU A 361 -7.72 -1.01 20.10
CA GLU A 361 -8.92 -1.85 20.21
C GLU A 361 -9.46 -1.88 21.65
N LYS A 362 -8.57 -2.05 22.63
CA LYS A 362 -8.93 -2.01 24.04
C LYS A 362 -9.50 -0.64 24.45
N SER A 363 -8.82 0.44 24.10
CA SER A 363 -9.24 1.80 24.40
C SER A 363 -10.61 2.13 23.79
N LEU A 364 -10.81 1.81 22.49
CA LEU A 364 -12.08 2.06 21.81
C LEU A 364 -13.23 1.21 22.37
N ALA A 365 -12.95 0.00 22.86
CA ALA A 365 -13.96 -0.84 23.51
C ALA A 365 -14.42 -0.22 24.85
N GLU A 366 -13.50 0.31 25.64
CA GLU A 366 -13.80 1.01 26.89
C GLU A 366 -14.55 2.33 26.61
N GLN A 367 -14.10 3.13 25.66
CA GLN A 367 -14.79 4.36 25.24
C GLN A 367 -16.23 4.08 24.80
N ASN A 368 -16.46 2.99 24.06
CA ASN A 368 -17.81 2.61 23.61
C ASN A 368 -18.77 2.38 24.77
N LYS A 369 -18.28 1.81 25.87
CA LYS A 369 -19.09 1.58 27.10
C LYS A 369 -19.55 2.91 27.70
N TYR A 370 -18.63 3.84 27.89
CA TYR A 370 -18.95 5.13 28.49
C TYR A 370 -19.77 6.03 27.58
N LEU A 371 -19.42 6.07 26.27
CA LEU A 371 -20.16 6.86 25.29
C LEU A 371 -21.58 6.34 25.07
N SER A 372 -21.81 5.04 25.16
CA SER A 372 -23.17 4.47 25.11
C SER A 372 -24.03 4.93 26.30
N THR A 373 -23.44 5.06 27.48
CA THR A 373 -24.11 5.61 28.65
C THR A 373 -24.37 7.10 28.51
N GLU A 374 -23.36 7.86 28.06
CA GLU A 374 -23.47 9.29 27.78
C GLU A 374 -24.59 9.60 26.77
N LEU A 375 -24.61 8.88 25.64
CA LEU A 375 -25.64 9.03 24.62
C LEU A 375 -27.04 8.79 25.19
N ARG A 376 -27.21 7.70 25.93
CA ARG A 376 -28.50 7.38 26.54
C ARG A 376 -28.96 8.47 27.51
N GLN A 377 -28.05 8.98 28.35
CA GLN A 377 -28.40 10.05 29.32
C GLN A 377 -28.68 11.38 28.61
N ALA A 378 -27.92 11.71 27.55
CA ALA A 378 -28.16 12.92 26.76
C ALA A 378 -29.52 12.86 26.04
N GLU A 379 -29.92 11.70 25.50
CA GLU A 379 -31.22 11.51 24.85
C GLU A 379 -32.40 11.57 25.84
N LEU A 380 -32.22 11.01 27.04
CA LEU A 380 -33.21 11.14 28.13
C LEU A 380 -33.35 12.58 28.57
N ALA A 381 -32.23 13.31 28.73
CA ALA A 381 -32.23 14.72 29.09
C ALA A 381 -32.87 15.58 28.02
N GLU A 382 -32.62 15.34 26.75
CA GLU A 382 -33.25 16.04 25.62
C GLU A 382 -34.78 15.83 25.66
N LYS A 383 -35.22 14.59 25.84
CA LYS A 383 -36.66 14.27 25.90
C LYS A 383 -37.34 14.90 27.15
N GLN A 384 -36.68 14.87 28.28
CA GLN A 384 -37.23 15.47 29.52
C GLN A 384 -37.28 17.00 29.40
N ALA A 385 -36.20 17.64 28.94
CA ALA A 385 -36.17 19.08 28.76
C ALA A 385 -37.28 19.57 27.79
N MET A 386 -37.61 18.80 26.76
CA MET A 386 -38.68 19.15 25.84
C MET A 386 -40.07 19.11 26.54
N ARG A 387 -40.30 18.11 27.39
CA ARG A 387 -41.54 18.01 28.18
C ARG A 387 -41.63 19.15 29.17
N ASP A 388 -40.60 19.36 30.00
CA ASP A 388 -40.60 20.40 31.04
C ASP A 388 -40.82 21.82 30.46
N TYR A 389 -40.26 22.02 29.24
CA TYR A 389 -40.53 23.27 28.49
C TYR A 389 -41.99 23.38 28.03
N SER A 390 -42.59 22.29 27.55
CA SER A 390 -44.00 22.30 27.11
C SER A 390 -44.96 22.50 28.28
N GLU A 391 -44.52 22.16 29.50
CA GLU A 391 -45.26 22.37 30.72
C GLU A 391 -44.93 23.73 31.40
N GLY A 392 -44.05 24.55 30.80
CA GLY A 392 -43.64 25.85 31.32
C GLY A 392 -42.71 25.83 32.48
N LEU A 393 -42.11 24.67 32.86
CA LEU A 393 -41.28 24.45 34.00
C LEU A 393 -39.84 24.95 33.84
N ILE A 394 -39.33 24.99 32.61
CA ILE A 394 -37.97 25.43 32.29
C ILE A 394 -37.96 26.41 31.11
N ARG A 395 -36.88 27.19 31.02
CA ARG A 395 -36.66 28.08 29.90
C ARG A 395 -36.13 27.31 28.69
N ILE A 396 -36.45 27.77 27.47
CA ILE A 396 -36.06 27.17 26.19
C ILE A 396 -34.55 26.99 26.09
N ILE A 397 -33.73 27.80 26.70
CA ILE A 397 -32.26 27.70 26.66
C ILE A 397 -31.77 26.36 27.20
N SER A 398 -32.45 25.79 28.21
CA SER A 398 -32.15 24.44 28.72
C SER A 398 -32.46 23.34 27.70
N VAL A 399 -33.53 23.47 26.90
CA VAL A 399 -33.87 22.58 25.83
C VAL A 399 -32.78 22.59 24.72
N LEU A 400 -32.38 23.81 24.30
CA LEU A 400 -31.37 23.99 23.28
C LEU A 400 -30.02 23.39 23.71
N GLU A 401 -29.66 23.53 24.99
CA GLU A 401 -28.43 22.92 25.53
C GLU A 401 -28.54 21.37 25.59
N ALA A 402 -29.66 20.80 26.03
CA ALA A 402 -29.90 19.38 26.06
C ALA A 402 -29.83 18.76 24.64
N GLN A 403 -30.46 19.42 23.65
CA GLN A 403 -30.39 19.02 22.25
C GLN A 403 -28.98 19.06 21.70
N ARG A 404 -28.23 20.12 21.98
CA ARG A 404 -26.84 20.24 21.54
C ARG A 404 -25.98 19.09 22.07
N ARG A 405 -26.16 18.72 23.35
CA ARG A 405 -25.46 17.57 23.95
C ARG A 405 -25.86 16.24 23.31
N ALA A 406 -27.15 16.01 23.09
CA ALA A 406 -27.64 14.80 22.45
C ALA A 406 -27.11 14.65 21.01
N VAL A 407 -27.11 15.71 20.21
CA VAL A 407 -26.52 15.73 18.87
C VAL A 407 -25.02 15.46 18.91
N ALA A 408 -24.29 16.06 19.86
CA ALA A 408 -22.85 15.83 20.02
C ALA A 408 -22.55 14.34 20.35
N SER A 409 -23.28 13.75 21.28
CA SER A 409 -23.10 12.34 21.68
C SER A 409 -23.49 11.36 20.57
N ARG A 410 -24.57 11.65 19.79
CA ARG A 410 -24.93 10.87 18.57
C ARG A 410 -23.81 10.90 17.53
N ARG A 411 -23.27 12.09 17.26
CA ARG A 411 -22.16 12.27 16.33
C ARG A 411 -20.91 11.52 16.80
N ALA A 412 -20.55 11.64 18.08
CA ALA A 412 -19.42 10.94 18.67
C ALA A 412 -19.59 9.42 18.56
N MET A 413 -20.80 8.90 18.75
CA MET A 413 -21.07 7.45 18.59
C MET A 413 -20.84 6.96 17.16
N ILE A 414 -21.25 7.72 16.13
CA ILE A 414 -21.00 7.37 14.72
C ILE A 414 -19.49 7.33 14.47
N PHE A 415 -18.75 8.34 14.92
CA PHE A 415 -17.28 8.37 14.77
C PHE A 415 -16.62 7.19 15.48
N LEU A 416 -17.00 6.90 16.73
CA LEU A 416 -16.42 5.80 17.50
C LEU A 416 -16.68 4.43 16.84
N LYS A 417 -17.89 4.19 16.34
CA LYS A 417 -18.21 2.96 15.61
C LYS A 417 -17.35 2.81 14.36
N ASN A 418 -17.20 3.89 13.58
CA ASN A 418 -16.34 3.89 12.41
C ASN A 418 -14.87 3.65 12.79
N GLN A 419 -14.32 4.35 13.80
CA GLN A 419 -12.95 4.14 14.27
C GLN A 419 -12.69 2.70 14.71
N ARG A 420 -13.64 2.05 15.36
CA ARG A 420 -13.52 0.64 15.74
C ARG A 420 -13.41 -0.28 14.52
N LEU A 421 -14.20 -0.03 13.47
CA LEU A 421 -14.10 -0.77 12.20
C LEU A 421 -12.76 -0.53 11.51
N GLN A 422 -12.31 0.74 11.44
CA GLN A 422 -11.01 1.10 10.88
C GLN A 422 -9.86 0.38 11.62
N ASN A 423 -9.85 0.46 12.95
CA ASN A 423 -8.83 -0.20 13.76
C ASN A 423 -8.88 -1.73 13.62
N ARG A 424 -10.07 -2.32 13.46
CA ARG A 424 -10.21 -3.76 13.24
C ARG A 424 -9.57 -4.18 11.92
N ILE A 425 -9.75 -3.40 10.85
CA ILE A 425 -9.11 -3.63 9.55
C ILE A 425 -7.60 -3.47 9.68
N ASP A 426 -7.13 -2.42 10.38
CA ASP A 426 -5.68 -2.20 10.62
C ASP A 426 -5.05 -3.35 11.40
N LEU A 427 -5.73 -3.86 12.40
CA LEU A 427 -5.25 -5.02 13.17
C LEU A 427 -5.12 -6.27 12.28
N HIS A 428 -6.10 -6.55 11.42
CA HIS A 428 -6.00 -7.68 10.48
C HIS A 428 -4.86 -7.49 9.48
N LEU A 429 -4.66 -6.26 8.97
CA LEU A 429 -3.56 -5.92 8.07
C LEU A 429 -2.21 -6.10 8.77
N ALA A 430 -2.07 -5.57 10.00
CA ALA A 430 -0.85 -5.66 10.80
C ALA A 430 -0.48 -7.10 11.16
N LEU A 431 -1.48 -7.97 11.34
CA LEU A 431 -1.28 -9.41 11.59
C LEU A 431 -1.00 -10.21 10.30
N GLY A 432 -0.97 -9.58 9.13
CA GLY A 432 -0.75 -10.26 7.85
C GLY A 432 -1.89 -11.24 7.48
N GLY A 433 -3.11 -10.99 7.97
CA GLY A 433 -4.27 -11.83 7.70
C GLY A 433 -4.65 -11.83 6.22
N ASN A 434 -4.82 -13.02 5.64
CA ASN A 434 -5.32 -13.17 4.27
C ASN A 434 -6.83 -12.89 4.25
N PHE A 435 -7.34 -12.34 3.15
CA PHE A 435 -8.76 -12.04 2.94
C PHE A 435 -9.48 -13.10 2.10
N ASP A 436 -8.72 -14.06 1.50
CA ASP A 436 -9.23 -15.17 0.69
C ASP A 436 -10.01 -16.21 1.49
#